data_0360fb5e63362503072b326969c5691c
#
_entry.id   0360fb5e63362503072b326969c5691c
#
_cell.length_a   1.000
_cell.length_b   1.000
_cell.length_c   1.000
_cell.angle_alpha   90.00
_cell.angle_beta   90.00
_cell.angle_gamma   90.00
#
_symmetry.space_group_name_H-M   'P 1'
#
loop_
_entity.id
_entity.type
_entity.pdbx_description
1 polymer ?
#
loop_
_entity_poly.entity_id
_entity_poly.type
_entity_poly.pdbx_seq_one_letter_code
_entity_poly.pdbx_strand_id
1 'polypeptide(L)'
;MRSVQVSKPNGPFEIVERDVPEPGAGKVRIKVQACGICHGDSATKEGIFPGIQYPRVPGHEIAGVIDAIGKDVIQWNVGQRIGVGWVAGYCGYCESCRRGDFATCRYGQVSGISFDGGYADYMIAPTEALASIPDELSATEAAPLMCAGITTYNALRNSGARVGDVVAILGIGGLGHLGIQFAAKMGFKTVAIARGKDKEELVRKLGARQYIDSKSQNPVEELVKLGGAKIILGTVPSGKAMGEVLGGLAVNGKLIMIGASDEPLEVSPIFFLSGRRSVVGWPSGSSIDSQDTLSFSVLCGVRSMNEIFPLEKAPEAYEQMMSGKARFRAVLTTGH
;
A
#
# COMPACT_ATOMS: atom_id res chain seq x y z
N MET A 1 26.23 -3.31 9.35
CA MET A 1 24.94 -2.60 9.26
C MET A 1 23.92 -3.22 10.19
N ARG A 2 23.04 -2.41 10.78
CA ARG A 2 21.90 -2.93 11.56
C ARG A 2 20.81 -3.47 10.62
N SER A 3 20.20 -4.57 11.05
CA SER A 3 19.03 -5.13 10.35
C SER A 3 18.06 -5.72 11.38
N VAL A 4 16.78 -5.69 11.06
CA VAL A 4 15.75 -6.37 11.84
C VAL A 4 15.27 -7.56 11.01
N GLN A 5 15.50 -8.76 11.48
CA GLN A 5 15.19 -10.00 10.78
C GLN A 5 14.19 -10.87 11.53
N VAL A 6 13.62 -11.82 10.81
CA VAL A 6 12.90 -12.97 11.36
C VAL A 6 13.66 -14.22 10.95
N SER A 7 14.02 -15.06 11.93
CA SER A 7 14.87 -16.25 11.69
C SER A 7 14.09 -17.53 11.36
N LYS A 8 12.77 -17.53 11.59
CA LYS A 8 11.84 -18.64 11.27
C LYS A 8 10.39 -18.14 11.27
N PRO A 9 9.46 -18.84 10.63
CA PRO A 9 8.04 -18.53 10.71
C PRO A 9 7.56 -18.36 12.16
N ASN A 10 6.80 -17.30 12.42
CA ASN A 10 6.33 -16.89 13.74
C ASN A 10 7.45 -16.58 14.77
N GLY A 11 8.71 -16.50 14.33
CA GLY A 11 9.83 -16.09 15.17
C GLY A 11 9.74 -14.63 15.63
N PRO A 12 10.46 -14.19 16.68
CA PRO A 12 10.52 -12.77 17.04
C PRO A 12 11.22 -11.94 15.94
N PHE A 13 11.06 -10.64 15.98
CA PHE A 13 11.96 -9.73 15.29
C PHE A 13 13.27 -9.68 16.08
N GLU A 14 14.38 -9.87 15.38
CA GLU A 14 15.74 -9.89 15.94
C GLU A 14 16.53 -8.74 15.33
N ILE A 15 17.09 -7.89 16.20
CA ILE A 15 17.99 -6.82 15.76
C ILE A 15 19.39 -7.44 15.71
N VAL A 16 19.98 -7.42 14.52
CA VAL A 16 21.27 -8.06 14.25
C VAL A 16 22.20 -7.11 13.51
N GLU A 17 23.50 -7.34 13.65
CA GLU A 17 24.51 -6.74 12.78
C GLU A 17 24.86 -7.70 11.64
N ARG A 18 24.98 -7.16 10.44
CA ARG A 18 25.36 -7.86 9.21
C ARG A 18 26.40 -7.05 8.44
N ASP A 19 27.14 -7.71 7.56
CA ASP A 19 27.97 -7.02 6.58
C ASP A 19 27.10 -6.17 5.65
N VAL A 20 27.66 -5.04 5.18
CA VAL A 20 27.01 -4.23 4.16
C VAL A 20 27.06 -5.00 2.83
N PRO A 21 25.93 -5.28 2.19
CA PRO A 21 25.90 -6.10 0.99
C PRO A 21 26.42 -5.35 -0.24
N GLU A 22 27.10 -6.04 -1.16
CA GLU A 22 27.53 -5.46 -2.42
C GLU A 22 26.52 -5.71 -3.55
N PRO A 23 26.21 -4.71 -4.40
CA PRO A 23 25.23 -4.87 -5.47
C PRO A 23 25.80 -5.69 -6.63
N GLY A 24 25.12 -6.77 -6.99
CA GLY A 24 25.43 -7.54 -8.20
C GLY A 24 25.00 -6.80 -9.48
N ALA A 25 25.24 -7.43 -10.64
CA ALA A 25 24.85 -6.89 -11.95
C ALA A 25 23.35 -6.56 -12.01
N GLY A 26 22.98 -5.40 -12.56
CA GLY A 26 21.61 -4.92 -12.69
C GLY A 26 20.93 -4.52 -11.37
N LYS A 27 21.70 -4.41 -10.27
CA LYS A 27 21.19 -4.07 -8.95
C LYS A 27 21.87 -2.84 -8.38
N VAL A 28 21.18 -2.21 -7.43
CA VAL A 28 21.73 -1.09 -6.66
C VAL A 28 21.72 -1.42 -5.18
N ARG A 29 22.63 -0.83 -4.43
CA ARG A 29 22.57 -0.75 -2.97
C ARG A 29 21.90 0.55 -2.58
N ILE A 30 20.93 0.44 -1.69
CA ILE A 30 20.15 1.54 -1.18
C ILE A 30 20.54 1.77 0.27
N LYS A 31 20.96 2.99 0.60
CA LYS A 31 21.02 3.46 1.98
C LYS A 31 19.60 3.83 2.38
N VAL A 32 18.98 2.98 3.20
CA VAL A 32 17.59 3.16 3.62
C VAL A 32 17.52 4.32 4.61
N GLN A 33 16.63 5.26 4.37
CA GLN A 33 16.33 6.38 5.25
C GLN A 33 15.04 6.16 6.05
N ALA A 34 14.05 5.55 5.40
CA ALA A 34 12.78 5.21 6.03
C ALA A 34 12.19 3.94 5.42
N CYS A 35 11.47 3.17 6.23
CA CYS A 35 10.66 2.05 5.79
C CYS A 35 9.32 2.03 6.54
N GLY A 36 8.22 2.11 5.80
CA GLY A 36 6.88 1.96 6.39
C GLY A 36 6.62 0.53 6.84
N ILE A 37 5.79 0.39 7.86
CA ILE A 37 5.31 -0.91 8.35
C ILE A 37 3.91 -1.16 7.81
N CYS A 38 3.73 -2.30 7.17
CA CYS A 38 2.49 -2.70 6.53
C CYS A 38 2.00 -4.04 7.09
N HIS A 39 0.68 -4.25 7.00
CA HIS A 39 0.11 -5.57 7.33
C HIS A 39 0.70 -6.69 6.44
N GLY A 40 1.14 -6.36 5.22
CA GLY A 40 1.84 -7.29 4.33
C GLY A 40 3.14 -7.86 4.90
N ASP A 41 3.77 -7.19 5.88
CA ASP A 41 4.99 -7.69 6.54
C ASP A 41 4.70 -8.92 7.44
N SER A 42 3.41 -9.14 7.80
CA SER A 42 3.00 -10.37 8.48
C SER A 42 3.26 -11.61 7.64
N ALA A 43 3.24 -11.48 6.31
CA ALA A 43 3.54 -12.58 5.40
C ALA A 43 4.96 -13.15 5.65
N THR A 44 5.93 -12.29 5.86
CA THR A 44 7.30 -12.70 6.25
C THR A 44 7.36 -13.17 7.69
N LYS A 45 6.69 -12.43 8.61
CA LYS A 45 6.69 -12.73 10.05
C LYS A 45 6.08 -14.09 10.36
N GLU A 46 4.99 -14.46 9.67
CA GLU A 46 4.19 -15.66 9.91
C GLU A 46 4.56 -16.81 8.95
N GLY A 47 5.27 -16.52 7.86
CA GLY A 47 5.68 -17.53 6.87
C GLY A 47 4.54 -17.97 5.94
N ILE A 48 3.59 -17.09 5.65
CA ILE A 48 2.39 -17.42 4.86
C ILE A 48 2.74 -17.63 3.38
N PHE A 49 3.74 -16.88 2.86
CA PHE A 49 4.15 -17.04 1.47
C PHE A 49 5.01 -18.29 1.26
N PRO A 50 4.70 -19.14 0.27
CA PRO A 50 5.54 -20.29 -0.04
C PRO A 50 6.96 -19.88 -0.46
N GLY A 51 7.96 -20.59 0.04
CA GLY A 51 9.35 -20.44 -0.42
C GLY A 51 10.14 -19.30 0.22
N ILE A 52 9.62 -18.65 1.26
CA ILE A 52 10.43 -17.69 2.03
C ILE A 52 11.64 -18.41 2.63
N GLN A 53 12.82 -17.86 2.35
CA GLN A 53 14.08 -18.34 2.93
C GLN A 53 14.42 -17.49 4.16
N TYR A 54 14.59 -18.15 5.30
CA TYR A 54 14.98 -17.52 6.55
C TYR A 54 16.47 -17.71 6.84
N PRO A 55 17.14 -16.78 7.58
CA PRO A 55 16.58 -15.53 8.12
C PRO A 55 16.20 -14.54 7.03
N ARG A 56 15.12 -13.75 7.24
CA ARG A 56 14.62 -12.76 6.28
C ARG A 56 14.42 -11.40 6.96
N VAL A 57 14.87 -10.34 6.30
CA VAL A 57 14.61 -8.96 6.68
C VAL A 57 13.32 -8.50 5.99
N PRO A 58 12.26 -8.15 6.72
CA PRO A 58 11.00 -7.65 6.13
C PRO A 58 11.13 -6.22 5.59
N GLY A 59 10.00 -5.69 5.10
CA GLY A 59 9.85 -4.30 4.68
C GLY A 59 9.76 -4.13 3.16
N HIS A 60 8.67 -3.50 2.72
CA HIS A 60 8.36 -3.25 1.31
C HIS A 60 7.81 -1.83 1.07
N GLU A 61 8.03 -0.92 1.99
CA GLU A 61 7.69 0.51 1.87
C GLU A 61 8.95 1.34 2.07
N ILE A 62 9.89 1.23 1.14
CA ILE A 62 11.26 1.74 1.30
C ILE A 62 11.41 3.10 0.63
N ALA A 63 12.04 4.02 1.34
CA ALA A 63 12.56 5.27 0.80
C ALA A 63 14.01 5.46 1.23
N GLY A 64 14.88 5.80 0.30
CA GLY A 64 16.30 5.97 0.58
C GLY A 64 17.05 6.59 -0.59
N VAL A 65 18.36 6.43 -0.57
CA VAL A 65 19.28 6.98 -1.56
C VAL A 65 20.16 5.85 -2.11
N ILE A 66 20.41 5.87 -3.41
CA ILE A 66 21.35 4.94 -4.03
C ILE A 66 22.75 5.23 -3.49
N ASP A 67 23.34 4.24 -2.82
CA ASP A 67 24.65 4.33 -2.19
C ASP A 67 25.75 3.68 -3.07
N ALA A 68 25.40 2.60 -3.78
CA ALA A 68 26.28 1.95 -4.74
C ALA A 68 25.48 1.35 -5.89
N ILE A 69 26.10 1.23 -7.05
CA ILE A 69 25.53 0.62 -8.25
C ILE A 69 26.35 -0.60 -8.67
N GLY A 70 25.67 -1.66 -9.04
CA GLY A 70 26.30 -2.85 -9.62
C GLY A 70 26.66 -2.67 -11.10
N LYS A 71 27.33 -3.68 -11.65
CA LYS A 71 27.64 -3.73 -13.08
C LYS A 71 26.35 -3.66 -13.91
N ASP A 72 26.43 -3.06 -15.10
CA ASP A 72 25.35 -2.97 -16.10
C ASP A 72 24.16 -2.09 -15.69
N VAL A 73 24.27 -1.31 -14.60
CA VAL A 73 23.30 -0.27 -14.24
C VAL A 73 23.65 1.02 -15.00
N ILE A 74 22.75 1.47 -15.90
CA ILE A 74 23.00 2.62 -16.79
C ILE A 74 22.05 3.79 -16.54
N GLN A 75 20.88 3.57 -15.97
CA GLN A 75 19.83 4.59 -15.84
C GLN A 75 19.72 5.19 -14.44
N TRP A 76 20.53 4.72 -13.50
CA TRP A 76 20.52 5.17 -12.12
C TRP A 76 21.92 5.59 -11.66
N ASN A 77 21.98 6.59 -10.79
CA ASN A 77 23.25 7.13 -10.28
C ASN A 77 23.28 7.12 -8.75
N VAL A 78 24.46 7.01 -8.19
CA VAL A 78 24.69 7.22 -6.75
C VAL A 78 24.22 8.62 -6.36
N GLY A 79 23.57 8.72 -5.21
CA GLY A 79 22.99 9.96 -4.69
C GLY A 79 21.52 10.18 -5.10
N GLN A 80 20.96 9.42 -6.05
CA GLN A 80 19.54 9.56 -6.41
C GLN A 80 18.62 9.05 -5.30
N ARG A 81 17.58 9.80 -5.03
CA ARG A 81 16.51 9.44 -4.09
C ARG A 81 15.53 8.49 -4.75
N ILE A 82 15.34 7.32 -4.14
CA ILE A 82 14.50 6.27 -4.70
C ILE A 82 13.62 5.59 -3.65
N GLY A 83 12.53 5.02 -4.13
CA GLY A 83 11.67 4.13 -3.36
C GLY A 83 11.59 2.74 -3.97
N VAL A 84 11.31 1.74 -3.12
CA VAL A 84 11.01 0.35 -3.51
C VAL A 84 9.73 -0.07 -2.83
N GLY A 85 8.77 -0.59 -3.61
CA GLY A 85 7.49 -1.06 -3.10
C GLY A 85 7.38 -2.59 -3.03
N TRP A 86 6.12 -3.05 -2.99
CA TRP A 86 5.78 -4.47 -2.97
C TRP A 86 6.28 -5.20 -4.20
N VAL A 87 5.93 -4.70 -5.40
CA VAL A 87 6.38 -5.29 -6.67
C VAL A 87 7.83 -4.88 -6.92
N ALA A 88 8.75 -5.77 -6.62
CA ALA A 88 10.17 -5.50 -6.58
C ALA A 88 10.98 -6.37 -7.57
N GLY A 89 10.34 -6.92 -8.57
CA GLY A 89 10.96 -7.63 -9.67
C GLY A 89 9.92 -8.37 -10.51
N TYR A 90 10.22 -8.53 -11.81
CA TYR A 90 9.37 -9.24 -12.76
C TYR A 90 10.22 -9.89 -13.86
N CYS A 91 9.68 -10.93 -14.51
CA CYS A 91 10.46 -11.72 -15.44
C CYS A 91 10.62 -11.12 -16.86
N GLY A 92 9.75 -10.17 -17.25
CA GLY A 92 9.78 -9.54 -18.57
C GLY A 92 9.20 -10.38 -19.74
N TYR A 93 9.00 -11.70 -19.58
CA TYR A 93 8.65 -12.61 -20.68
C TYR A 93 7.33 -13.38 -20.52
N CYS A 94 6.74 -13.46 -19.32
CA CYS A 94 5.43 -14.09 -19.14
C CYS A 94 4.32 -13.28 -19.82
N GLU A 95 3.14 -13.87 -19.95
CA GLU A 95 2.02 -13.22 -20.64
C GLU A 95 1.67 -11.85 -20.04
N SER A 96 1.56 -11.76 -18.71
CA SER A 96 1.29 -10.50 -18.01
C SER A 96 2.34 -9.44 -18.33
N CYS A 97 3.63 -9.76 -18.20
CA CYS A 97 4.73 -8.83 -18.52
C CYS A 97 4.69 -8.37 -19.98
N ARG A 98 4.43 -9.28 -20.93
CA ARG A 98 4.32 -8.93 -22.37
C ARG A 98 3.11 -8.05 -22.67
N ARG A 99 2.11 -8.01 -21.82
CA ARG A 99 0.97 -7.07 -21.87
C ARG A 99 1.20 -5.76 -21.13
N GLY A 100 2.36 -5.61 -20.47
CA GLY A 100 2.68 -4.43 -19.66
C GLY A 100 2.12 -4.49 -18.23
N ASP A 101 1.53 -5.60 -17.82
CA ASP A 101 1.02 -5.80 -16.46
C ASP A 101 2.05 -6.51 -15.58
N PHE A 102 3.00 -5.74 -15.08
CA PHE A 102 4.10 -6.25 -14.27
C PHE A 102 3.66 -6.65 -12.85
N ALA A 103 2.60 -6.02 -12.34
CA ALA A 103 2.09 -6.29 -11.00
C ALA A 103 1.50 -7.71 -10.87
N THR A 104 1.06 -8.33 -11.98
CA THR A 104 0.54 -9.68 -12.02
C THR A 104 1.53 -10.68 -12.63
N CYS A 105 2.82 -10.36 -12.63
CA CYS A 105 3.86 -11.24 -13.15
C CYS A 105 3.85 -12.61 -12.44
N ARG A 106 3.81 -13.69 -13.21
CA ARG A 106 3.84 -15.07 -12.67
C ARG A 106 5.08 -15.36 -11.83
N TYR A 107 6.20 -14.67 -12.10
CA TYR A 107 7.48 -14.85 -11.43
C TYR A 107 7.86 -13.55 -10.67
N GLY A 108 6.84 -12.81 -10.25
CA GLY A 108 7.02 -11.55 -9.52
C GLY A 108 7.82 -11.75 -8.23
N GLN A 109 8.67 -10.80 -7.92
CA GLN A 109 9.42 -10.75 -6.68
C GLN A 109 8.87 -9.66 -5.77
N VAL A 110 8.85 -9.94 -4.48
CA VAL A 110 8.34 -9.04 -3.45
C VAL A 110 9.46 -8.69 -2.48
N SER A 111 9.68 -7.40 -2.26
CA SER A 111 10.64 -6.91 -1.28
C SER A 111 10.28 -7.38 0.14
N GLY A 112 11.25 -7.82 0.91
CA GLY A 112 11.05 -8.36 2.25
C GLY A 112 10.52 -9.80 2.29
N ILE A 113 10.20 -10.41 1.14
CA ILE A 113 9.72 -11.78 0.99
C ILE A 113 10.69 -12.59 0.12
N SER A 114 10.85 -12.20 -1.15
CA SER A 114 11.72 -12.87 -2.11
C SER A 114 13.22 -12.63 -1.85
N PHE A 115 13.53 -11.46 -1.32
CA PHE A 115 14.85 -11.02 -0.88
C PHE A 115 14.71 -10.05 0.30
N ASP A 116 15.81 -9.71 0.96
CA ASP A 116 15.79 -8.84 2.14
C ASP A 116 15.23 -7.46 1.82
N GLY A 117 14.36 -6.98 2.71
CA GLY A 117 13.65 -5.72 2.58
C GLY A 117 14.27 -4.55 3.34
N GLY A 118 13.45 -3.54 3.61
CA GLY A 118 13.87 -2.24 4.13
C GLY A 118 14.00 -2.10 5.65
N TYR A 119 13.80 -3.15 6.44
CA TYR A 119 14.05 -3.06 7.89
C TYR A 119 15.55 -3.19 8.19
N ALA A 120 16.35 -2.39 7.52
CA ALA A 120 17.81 -2.40 7.61
C ALA A 120 18.41 -1.05 7.24
N ASP A 121 19.67 -0.81 7.61
CA ASP A 121 20.42 0.38 7.19
C ASP A 121 20.66 0.40 5.67
N TYR A 122 20.87 -0.78 5.07
CA TYR A 122 21.08 -0.94 3.62
C TYR A 122 20.31 -2.14 3.09
N MET A 123 19.89 -2.05 1.84
CA MET A 123 19.31 -3.17 1.09
C MET A 123 19.79 -3.20 -0.36
N ILE A 124 19.62 -4.33 -1.02
CA ILE A 124 19.86 -4.48 -2.45
C ILE A 124 18.52 -4.59 -3.17
N ALA A 125 18.35 -3.83 -4.25
CA ALA A 125 17.19 -3.95 -5.11
C ALA A 125 17.58 -4.02 -6.59
N PRO A 126 16.83 -4.74 -7.43
CA PRO A 126 17.00 -4.69 -8.88
C PRO A 126 16.49 -3.35 -9.43
N THR A 127 17.06 -2.90 -10.54
CA THR A 127 16.77 -1.57 -11.10
C THR A 127 15.33 -1.37 -11.54
N GLU A 128 14.63 -2.44 -11.93
CA GLU A 128 13.22 -2.41 -12.30
C GLU A 128 12.27 -2.16 -11.12
N ALA A 129 12.74 -2.33 -9.88
CA ALA A 129 11.97 -2.06 -8.67
C ALA A 129 11.95 -0.58 -8.28
N LEU A 130 12.83 0.24 -8.85
CA LEU A 130 13.11 1.58 -8.37
C LEU A 130 12.11 2.61 -8.91
N ALA A 131 11.62 3.47 -8.03
CA ALA A 131 10.84 4.65 -8.36
C ALA A 131 11.56 5.92 -7.86
N SER A 132 11.68 6.95 -8.68
CA SER A 132 12.25 8.23 -8.26
C SER A 132 11.36 8.90 -7.22
N ILE A 133 11.95 9.40 -6.14
CA ILE A 133 11.26 10.20 -5.12
C ILE A 133 11.50 11.68 -5.40
N PRO A 134 10.41 12.49 -5.59
CA PRO A 134 10.52 13.94 -5.71
C PRO A 134 11.15 14.58 -4.47
N ASP A 135 11.89 15.69 -4.67
CA ASP A 135 12.58 16.37 -3.58
C ASP A 135 11.65 16.99 -2.52
N GLU A 136 10.40 17.26 -2.90
CA GLU A 136 9.36 17.82 -2.03
C GLU A 136 8.81 16.81 -1.00
N LEU A 137 9.16 15.54 -1.10
CA LEU A 137 8.78 14.51 -0.13
C LEU A 137 9.98 14.12 0.71
N SER A 138 9.86 14.17 2.02
CA SER A 138 10.81 13.51 2.91
C SER A 138 10.76 11.99 2.74
N ALA A 139 11.81 11.28 3.16
CA ALA A 139 11.82 9.82 3.11
C ALA A 139 10.66 9.21 3.92
N THR A 140 10.34 9.79 5.08
CA THR A 140 9.25 9.32 5.94
C THR A 140 7.86 9.56 5.33
N GLU A 141 7.68 10.59 4.51
CA GLU A 141 6.44 10.82 3.76
C GLU A 141 6.33 9.89 2.54
N ALA A 142 7.45 9.65 1.84
CA ALA A 142 7.48 8.82 0.66
C ALA A 142 7.31 7.33 0.96
N ALA A 143 7.91 6.82 2.04
CA ALA A 143 7.91 5.39 2.35
C ALA A 143 6.50 4.75 2.36
N PRO A 144 5.48 5.25 3.09
CA PRO A 144 4.14 4.66 3.05
C PRO A 144 3.45 4.78 1.68
N LEU A 145 3.87 5.72 0.84
CA LEU A 145 3.33 5.87 -0.50
C LEU A 145 3.77 4.74 -1.44
N MET A 146 4.85 4.03 -1.10
CA MET A 146 5.35 2.88 -1.88
C MET A 146 4.49 1.61 -1.76
N CYS A 147 3.55 1.55 -0.79
CA CYS A 147 2.59 0.46 -0.67
C CYS A 147 1.17 1.01 -0.49
N ALA A 148 0.84 1.59 0.67
CA ALA A 148 -0.51 2.09 0.94
C ALA A 148 -0.92 3.20 -0.04
N GLY A 149 0.02 4.07 -0.43
CA GLY A 149 -0.21 5.13 -1.42
C GLY A 149 -0.52 4.57 -2.79
N ILE A 150 0.41 3.82 -3.37
CA ILE A 150 0.25 3.24 -4.71
C ILE A 150 -0.99 2.35 -4.81
N THR A 151 -1.26 1.52 -3.80
CA THR A 151 -2.42 0.62 -3.80
C THR A 151 -3.73 1.41 -3.89
N THR A 152 -3.88 2.47 -3.11
CA THR A 152 -5.10 3.30 -3.12
C THR A 152 -5.19 4.17 -4.38
N TYR A 153 -4.10 4.84 -4.76
CA TYR A 153 -4.04 5.69 -5.95
C TYR A 153 -4.31 4.90 -7.23
N ASN A 154 -3.59 3.79 -7.41
CA ASN A 154 -3.67 3.00 -8.63
C ASN A 154 -5.02 2.30 -8.79
N ALA A 155 -5.62 1.80 -7.68
CA ALA A 155 -6.99 1.28 -7.68
C ALA A 155 -8.02 2.34 -8.09
N LEU A 156 -7.91 3.57 -7.57
CA LEU A 156 -8.82 4.66 -7.91
C LEU A 156 -8.63 5.16 -9.34
N ARG A 157 -7.37 5.33 -9.79
CA ARG A 157 -7.02 5.76 -11.15
C ARG A 157 -7.58 4.81 -12.21
N ASN A 158 -7.54 3.52 -11.95
CA ASN A 158 -8.02 2.48 -12.88
C ASN A 158 -9.46 2.01 -12.59
N SER A 159 -10.17 2.66 -11.68
CA SER A 159 -11.52 2.27 -11.28
C SER A 159 -12.58 2.40 -12.40
N GLY A 160 -12.37 3.33 -13.32
CA GLY A 160 -13.35 3.75 -14.31
C GLY A 160 -14.35 4.80 -13.79
N ALA A 161 -14.17 5.32 -12.56
CA ALA A 161 -14.92 6.46 -12.07
C ALA A 161 -14.53 7.75 -12.79
N ARG A 162 -15.49 8.67 -12.90
CA ARG A 162 -15.32 9.98 -13.52
C ARG A 162 -15.44 11.08 -12.47
N VAL A 163 -14.86 12.24 -12.76
CA VAL A 163 -15.04 13.44 -11.93
C VAL A 163 -16.53 13.66 -11.62
N GLY A 164 -16.85 13.83 -10.33
CA GLY A 164 -18.23 13.98 -9.85
C GLY A 164 -18.97 12.68 -9.50
N ASP A 165 -18.43 11.50 -9.83
CA ASP A 165 -18.99 10.23 -9.36
C ASP A 165 -18.87 10.08 -7.83
N VAL A 166 -19.80 9.36 -7.23
CA VAL A 166 -19.73 9.00 -5.81
C VAL A 166 -18.74 7.85 -5.64
N VAL A 167 -17.68 8.11 -4.87
CA VAL A 167 -16.67 7.13 -4.49
C VAL A 167 -16.65 7.00 -2.98
N ALA A 168 -16.99 5.83 -2.48
CA ALA A 168 -17.02 5.52 -1.05
C ALA A 168 -15.74 4.79 -0.65
N ILE A 169 -15.14 5.22 0.47
CA ILE A 169 -13.99 4.58 1.09
C ILE A 169 -14.46 3.86 2.34
N LEU A 170 -14.43 2.53 2.32
CA LEU A 170 -14.82 1.69 3.44
C LEU A 170 -13.60 1.39 4.31
N GLY A 171 -13.62 1.92 5.53
CA GLY A 171 -12.52 1.83 6.49
C GLY A 171 -11.58 3.03 6.46
N ILE A 172 -11.21 3.52 7.66
CA ILE A 172 -10.34 4.69 7.83
C ILE A 172 -9.13 4.26 8.66
N GLY A 173 -8.22 3.61 8.01
CA GLY A 173 -6.94 3.16 8.52
C GLY A 173 -5.79 3.60 7.63
N GLY A 174 -4.70 2.83 7.60
CA GLY A 174 -3.49 3.11 6.83
C GLY A 174 -3.72 3.27 5.32
N LEU A 175 -4.66 2.52 4.73
CA LEU A 175 -5.09 2.68 3.34
C LEU A 175 -6.16 3.78 3.20
N GLY A 176 -7.19 3.72 4.06
CA GLY A 176 -8.38 4.56 3.89
C GLY A 176 -8.13 6.06 4.02
N HIS A 177 -7.21 6.51 4.90
CA HIS A 177 -6.91 7.94 5.03
C HIS A 177 -6.22 8.50 3.77
N LEU A 178 -5.42 7.68 3.07
CA LEU A 178 -4.86 8.03 1.77
C LEU A 178 -5.92 7.93 0.66
N GLY A 179 -6.74 6.87 0.67
CA GLY A 179 -7.83 6.70 -0.29
C GLY A 179 -8.80 7.87 -0.32
N ILE A 180 -9.15 8.45 0.84
CA ILE A 180 -9.99 9.66 0.94
C ILE A 180 -9.30 10.84 0.25
N GLN A 181 -8.03 11.09 0.53
CA GLN A 181 -7.29 12.19 -0.06
C GLN A 181 -7.18 12.03 -1.58
N PHE A 182 -6.76 10.86 -2.06
CA PHE A 182 -6.67 10.60 -3.50
C PHE A 182 -8.03 10.75 -4.18
N ALA A 183 -9.10 10.15 -3.64
CA ALA A 183 -10.44 10.26 -4.21
C ALA A 183 -10.91 11.72 -4.30
N ALA A 184 -10.70 12.50 -3.25
CA ALA A 184 -11.07 13.91 -3.21
C ALA A 184 -10.27 14.74 -4.24
N LYS A 185 -8.95 14.49 -4.35
CA LYS A 185 -8.06 15.20 -5.27
C LYS A 185 -8.27 14.79 -6.74
N MET A 186 -8.79 13.60 -7.00
CA MET A 186 -9.24 13.16 -8.32
C MET A 186 -10.62 13.75 -8.72
N GLY A 187 -11.24 14.55 -7.85
CA GLY A 187 -12.50 15.24 -8.13
C GLY A 187 -13.75 14.39 -7.92
N PHE A 188 -13.67 13.31 -7.18
CA PHE A 188 -14.83 12.47 -6.85
C PHE A 188 -15.65 13.06 -5.70
N LYS A 189 -16.95 12.72 -5.67
CA LYS A 189 -17.78 12.94 -4.48
C LYS A 189 -17.41 11.87 -3.44
N THR A 190 -16.40 12.18 -2.63
CA THR A 190 -15.82 11.24 -1.69
C THR A 190 -16.69 11.07 -0.45
N VAL A 191 -17.05 9.82 -0.16
CA VAL A 191 -17.80 9.39 1.03
C VAL A 191 -16.89 8.50 1.88
N ALA A 192 -16.75 8.80 3.16
CA ALA A 192 -16.02 7.97 4.10
C ALA A 192 -16.98 7.14 4.94
N ILE A 193 -16.73 5.84 5.08
CA ILE A 193 -17.55 4.91 5.87
C ILE A 193 -16.67 4.28 6.95
N ALA A 194 -17.02 4.48 8.22
CA ALA A 194 -16.36 3.84 9.36
C ALA A 194 -17.29 3.71 10.56
N ARG A 195 -16.82 3.02 11.60
CA ARG A 195 -17.56 2.81 12.85
C ARG A 195 -17.28 3.93 13.84
N GLY A 196 -18.36 4.58 14.36
CA GLY A 196 -18.30 5.63 15.38
C GLY A 196 -17.93 7.00 14.77
N LYS A 197 -17.95 8.05 15.61
CA LYS A 197 -17.78 9.45 15.18
C LYS A 197 -16.35 9.98 15.32
N ASP A 198 -15.46 9.23 15.94
CA ASP A 198 -14.13 9.71 16.37
C ASP A 198 -13.26 10.23 15.21
N LYS A 199 -13.52 9.77 13.98
CA LYS A 199 -12.73 10.13 12.79
C LYS A 199 -13.46 11.10 11.86
N GLU A 200 -14.70 11.49 12.16
CA GLU A 200 -15.52 12.32 11.26
C GLU A 200 -14.86 13.66 10.92
N GLU A 201 -14.41 14.41 11.93
CA GLU A 201 -13.75 15.70 11.70
C GLU A 201 -12.48 15.54 10.86
N LEU A 202 -11.69 14.54 11.17
CA LEU A 202 -10.46 14.27 10.43
C LEU A 202 -10.72 13.95 8.96
N VAL A 203 -11.67 13.05 8.66
CA VAL A 203 -11.91 12.66 7.25
C VAL A 203 -12.51 13.79 6.43
N ARG A 204 -13.25 14.72 7.06
CA ARG A 204 -13.68 15.96 6.40
C ARG A 204 -12.49 16.83 6.04
N LYS A 205 -11.51 17.00 6.93
CA LYS A 205 -10.24 17.69 6.65
C LYS A 205 -9.45 17.03 5.54
N LEU A 206 -9.49 15.69 5.44
CA LEU A 206 -8.85 14.93 4.37
C LEU A 206 -9.59 15.00 3.02
N GLY A 207 -10.77 15.61 2.96
CA GLY A 207 -11.51 15.88 1.74
C GLY A 207 -12.78 15.05 1.54
N ALA A 208 -13.21 14.22 2.51
CA ALA A 208 -14.50 13.56 2.43
C ALA A 208 -15.64 14.59 2.52
N ARG A 209 -16.55 14.54 1.55
CA ARG A 209 -17.77 15.38 1.55
C ARG A 209 -18.81 14.88 2.51
N GLN A 210 -18.85 13.57 2.72
CA GLN A 210 -19.82 12.92 3.61
C GLN A 210 -19.13 11.84 4.45
N TYR A 211 -19.58 11.72 5.69
CA TYR A 211 -19.21 10.65 6.60
C TYR A 211 -20.43 9.82 6.93
N ILE A 212 -20.28 8.50 6.88
CA ILE A 212 -21.32 7.54 7.28
C ILE A 212 -20.78 6.77 8.48
N ASP A 213 -21.40 6.97 9.62
CA ASP A 213 -21.15 6.16 10.82
C ASP A 213 -21.95 4.86 10.76
N SER A 214 -21.29 3.76 10.41
CA SER A 214 -21.92 2.45 10.27
C SER A 214 -22.42 1.84 11.59
N LYS A 215 -22.18 2.48 12.75
CA LYS A 215 -22.82 2.08 14.02
C LYS A 215 -24.23 2.64 14.18
N SER A 216 -24.49 3.82 13.63
CA SER A 216 -25.75 4.57 13.82
C SER A 216 -26.55 4.74 12.54
N GLN A 217 -25.95 4.49 11.38
CA GLN A 217 -26.57 4.63 10.06
C GLN A 217 -26.40 3.34 9.25
N ASN A 218 -27.34 3.07 8.36
CA ASN A 218 -27.21 1.99 7.38
C ASN A 218 -26.40 2.51 6.17
N PRO A 219 -25.17 2.04 5.91
CA PRO A 219 -24.35 2.55 4.81
C PRO A 219 -25.00 2.38 3.43
N VAL A 220 -25.76 1.31 3.22
CA VAL A 220 -26.45 1.06 1.95
C VAL A 220 -27.52 2.13 1.70
N GLU A 221 -28.37 2.41 2.68
CA GLU A 221 -29.41 3.43 2.55
C GLU A 221 -28.82 4.81 2.30
N GLU A 222 -27.76 5.17 3.03
CA GLU A 222 -27.09 6.47 2.85
C GLU A 222 -26.45 6.60 1.45
N LEU A 223 -25.81 5.54 0.95
CA LEU A 223 -25.28 5.55 -0.41
C LEU A 223 -26.37 5.61 -1.48
N VAL A 224 -27.49 4.90 -1.28
CA VAL A 224 -28.64 4.93 -2.19
C VAL A 224 -29.27 6.32 -2.27
N LYS A 225 -29.38 7.05 -1.15
CA LYS A 225 -29.82 8.47 -1.15
C LYS A 225 -28.94 9.38 -2.01
N LEU A 226 -27.67 9.02 -2.23
CA LEU A 226 -26.72 9.73 -3.10
C LEU A 226 -26.79 9.27 -4.57
N GLY A 227 -27.67 8.34 -4.92
CA GLY A 227 -27.76 7.71 -6.23
C GLY A 227 -26.90 6.45 -6.37
N GLY A 228 -26.33 5.97 -5.28
CA GLY A 228 -25.40 4.82 -5.23
C GLY A 228 -23.95 5.19 -5.54
N ALA A 229 -23.03 4.41 -4.99
CA ALA A 229 -21.60 4.58 -5.22
C ALA A 229 -21.19 3.99 -6.57
N LYS A 230 -20.47 4.76 -7.39
CA LYS A 230 -19.80 4.25 -8.60
C LYS A 230 -18.70 3.29 -8.21
N ILE A 231 -17.95 3.64 -7.17
CA ILE A 231 -16.88 2.82 -6.59
C ILE A 231 -17.08 2.75 -5.08
N ILE A 232 -16.92 1.56 -4.52
CA ILE A 232 -16.63 1.37 -3.11
C ILE A 232 -15.21 0.81 -3.04
N LEU A 233 -14.29 1.55 -2.43
CA LEU A 233 -12.94 1.08 -2.17
C LEU A 233 -12.90 0.39 -0.80
N GLY A 234 -12.80 -0.93 -0.78
CA GLY A 234 -12.75 -1.75 0.42
C GLY A 234 -11.34 -1.82 0.97
N THR A 235 -11.08 -1.09 2.07
CA THR A 235 -9.75 -1.03 2.71
C THR A 235 -9.70 -1.82 4.03
N VAL A 236 -10.82 -2.36 4.46
CA VAL A 236 -10.94 -3.15 5.69
C VAL A 236 -10.52 -4.61 5.45
N PRO A 237 -9.90 -5.30 6.43
CA PRO A 237 -9.59 -6.72 6.33
C PRO A 237 -10.80 -7.59 6.75
N SER A 238 -11.98 -7.40 6.12
CA SER A 238 -13.18 -8.16 6.45
C SER A 238 -14.09 -8.30 5.23
N GLY A 239 -14.24 -9.54 4.76
CA GLY A 239 -15.15 -9.91 3.67
C GLY A 239 -16.60 -9.61 4.03
N LYS A 240 -17.00 -9.86 5.28
CA LYS A 240 -18.34 -9.55 5.79
C LYS A 240 -18.64 -8.04 5.69
N ALA A 241 -17.76 -7.19 6.20
CA ALA A 241 -17.97 -5.74 6.15
C ALA A 241 -18.00 -5.20 4.72
N MET A 242 -17.24 -5.80 3.79
CA MET A 242 -17.33 -5.48 2.37
C MET A 242 -18.64 -5.94 1.74
N GLY A 243 -19.14 -7.12 2.12
CA GLY A 243 -20.45 -7.65 1.68
C GLY A 243 -21.63 -6.76 2.11
N GLU A 244 -21.60 -6.29 3.34
CA GLU A 244 -22.66 -5.46 3.93
C GLU A 244 -22.89 -4.12 3.20
N VAL A 245 -21.91 -3.60 2.48
CA VAL A 245 -22.03 -2.31 1.76
C VAL A 245 -22.35 -2.45 0.27
N LEU A 246 -22.34 -3.67 -0.27
CA LEU A 246 -22.55 -3.92 -1.71
C LEU A 246 -23.88 -3.32 -2.23
N GLY A 247 -24.95 -3.40 -1.44
CA GLY A 247 -26.25 -2.83 -1.80
C GLY A 247 -26.22 -1.32 -2.10
N GLY A 248 -25.21 -0.62 -1.63
CA GLY A 248 -24.97 0.79 -1.89
C GLY A 248 -24.32 1.11 -3.25
N LEU A 249 -23.95 0.10 -4.05
CA LEU A 249 -23.39 0.30 -5.40
C LEU A 249 -24.48 0.76 -6.39
N ALA A 250 -24.15 1.77 -7.16
CA ALA A 250 -24.93 2.21 -8.31
C ALA A 250 -25.00 1.15 -9.42
N VAL A 251 -25.81 1.39 -10.44
CA VAL A 251 -25.77 0.61 -11.70
C VAL A 251 -24.38 0.75 -12.33
N ASN A 252 -23.80 -0.36 -12.76
CA ASN A 252 -22.40 -0.46 -13.21
C ASN A 252 -21.39 -0.04 -12.13
N GLY A 253 -21.77 -0.06 -10.87
CA GLY A 253 -20.89 0.20 -9.74
C GLY A 253 -19.96 -0.96 -9.46
N LYS A 254 -18.86 -0.68 -8.78
CA LYS A 254 -17.79 -1.64 -8.53
C LYS A 254 -17.29 -1.56 -7.09
N LEU A 255 -17.20 -2.70 -6.40
CA LEU A 255 -16.39 -2.84 -5.20
C LEU A 255 -14.96 -3.19 -5.62
N ILE A 256 -13.99 -2.39 -5.22
CA ILE A 256 -12.57 -2.66 -5.42
C ILE A 256 -11.98 -3.03 -4.06
N MET A 257 -11.55 -4.28 -3.92
CA MET A 257 -10.95 -4.79 -2.70
C MET A 257 -9.43 -4.57 -2.73
N ILE A 258 -8.93 -3.85 -1.72
CA ILE A 258 -7.50 -3.63 -1.50
C ILE A 258 -7.06 -3.97 -0.07
N GLY A 259 -8.01 -4.17 0.84
CA GLY A 259 -7.76 -4.74 2.16
C GLY A 259 -7.70 -6.26 2.07
N ALA A 260 -6.57 -6.86 2.51
CA ALA A 260 -6.40 -8.31 2.50
C ALA A 260 -7.21 -8.96 3.63
N SER A 261 -7.94 -10.03 3.32
CA SER A 261 -8.71 -10.84 4.27
C SER A 261 -8.90 -12.24 3.72
N ASP A 262 -8.82 -13.23 4.59
CA ASP A 262 -9.20 -14.63 4.29
C ASP A 262 -10.70 -14.88 4.55
N GLU A 263 -11.42 -13.88 5.09
CA GLU A 263 -12.84 -13.97 5.34
C GLU A 263 -13.61 -13.94 4.00
N PRO A 264 -14.52 -14.92 3.74
CA PRO A 264 -15.26 -14.97 2.49
C PRO A 264 -16.20 -13.76 2.31
N LEU A 265 -16.34 -13.31 1.07
CA LEU A 265 -17.33 -12.33 0.65
C LEU A 265 -18.58 -13.07 0.18
N GLU A 266 -19.67 -12.99 0.96
CA GLU A 266 -20.94 -13.61 0.60
C GLU A 266 -21.83 -12.62 -0.17
N VAL A 267 -22.25 -13.02 -1.39
CA VAL A 267 -23.13 -12.20 -2.24
C VAL A 267 -23.96 -13.07 -3.18
N SER A 268 -25.24 -12.71 -3.35
CA SER A 268 -26.13 -13.39 -4.28
C SER A 268 -25.82 -13.01 -5.74
N PRO A 269 -25.75 -13.98 -6.69
CA PRO A 269 -25.56 -13.69 -8.11
C PRO A 269 -26.54 -12.69 -8.71
N ILE A 270 -27.81 -12.69 -8.28
CA ILE A 270 -28.84 -11.75 -8.76
C ILE A 270 -28.44 -10.28 -8.49
N PHE A 271 -27.67 -10.03 -7.44
CA PHE A 271 -27.17 -8.70 -7.14
C PHE A 271 -26.30 -8.14 -8.27
N PHE A 272 -25.45 -8.96 -8.87
CA PHE A 272 -24.61 -8.56 -9.98
C PHE A 272 -25.43 -8.34 -11.25
N LEU A 273 -26.35 -9.26 -11.54
CA LEU A 273 -27.17 -9.21 -12.76
C LEU A 273 -28.07 -7.98 -12.80
N SER A 274 -28.77 -7.67 -11.70
CA SER A 274 -29.78 -6.61 -11.64
C SER A 274 -29.23 -5.20 -11.87
N GLY A 275 -27.93 -4.98 -11.69
CA GLY A 275 -27.32 -3.66 -11.84
C GLY A 275 -26.01 -3.68 -12.63
N ARG A 276 -25.63 -4.80 -13.24
CA ARG A 276 -24.32 -5.01 -13.87
C ARG A 276 -23.17 -4.58 -12.95
N ARG A 277 -23.29 -4.94 -11.69
CA ARG A 277 -22.29 -4.62 -10.66
C ARG A 277 -21.13 -5.59 -10.72
N SER A 278 -19.99 -5.22 -10.15
CA SER A 278 -18.81 -6.09 -10.11
C SER A 278 -18.04 -5.96 -8.79
N VAL A 279 -17.31 -7.01 -8.47
CA VAL A 279 -16.32 -7.05 -7.39
C VAL A 279 -15.00 -7.43 -8.03
N VAL A 280 -13.95 -6.67 -7.72
CA VAL A 280 -12.60 -6.89 -8.24
C VAL A 280 -11.56 -6.71 -7.15
N GLY A 281 -10.48 -7.48 -7.21
CA GLY A 281 -9.28 -7.22 -6.43
C GLY A 281 -8.36 -6.27 -7.18
N TRP A 282 -7.57 -5.46 -6.45
CA TRP A 282 -6.54 -4.64 -7.06
C TRP A 282 -5.23 -4.80 -6.30
N PRO A 283 -4.21 -5.44 -6.90
CA PRO A 283 -2.88 -5.49 -6.32
C PRO A 283 -2.22 -4.12 -6.49
N SER A 284 -1.28 -3.79 -5.66
CA SER A 284 -0.49 -2.55 -5.66
C SER A 284 -0.27 -1.93 -7.07
N GLY A 285 0.93 -2.06 -7.62
CA GLY A 285 1.32 -1.57 -8.94
C GLY A 285 2.82 -1.76 -9.16
N SER A 286 3.32 -1.37 -10.32
CA SER A 286 4.73 -1.42 -10.69
C SER A 286 5.50 -0.19 -10.18
N SER A 287 6.81 -0.15 -10.39
CA SER A 287 7.66 0.99 -10.01
C SER A 287 7.25 2.31 -10.68
N ILE A 288 6.79 2.27 -11.92
CA ILE A 288 6.28 3.49 -12.59
C ILE A 288 4.96 3.96 -11.98
N ASP A 289 4.07 3.05 -11.55
CA ASP A 289 2.86 3.43 -10.82
C ASP A 289 3.19 4.05 -9.45
N SER A 290 4.27 3.58 -8.79
CA SER A 290 4.80 4.21 -7.58
C SER A 290 5.27 5.64 -7.85
N GLN A 291 6.01 5.85 -8.92
CA GLN A 291 6.52 7.17 -9.32
C GLN A 291 5.36 8.13 -9.64
N ASP A 292 4.34 7.67 -10.37
CA ASP A 292 3.12 8.44 -10.63
C ASP A 292 2.38 8.79 -9.32
N THR A 293 2.33 7.85 -8.37
CA THR A 293 1.73 8.08 -7.06
C THR A 293 2.45 9.17 -6.28
N LEU A 294 3.78 9.13 -6.25
CA LEU A 294 4.62 10.14 -5.59
C LEU A 294 4.45 11.52 -6.26
N SER A 295 4.49 11.56 -7.59
CA SER A 295 4.30 12.80 -8.36
C SER A 295 2.92 13.40 -8.15
N PHE A 296 1.85 12.59 -8.16
CA PHE A 296 0.50 13.05 -7.86
C PHE A 296 0.37 13.53 -6.42
N SER A 297 1.04 12.87 -5.48
CA SER A 297 1.02 13.26 -4.07
C SER A 297 1.64 14.64 -3.85
N VAL A 298 2.73 14.94 -4.56
CA VAL A 298 3.34 16.29 -4.56
C VAL A 298 2.39 17.30 -5.18
N LEU A 299 1.95 17.04 -6.42
CA LEU A 299 1.07 17.94 -7.19
C LEU A 299 -0.20 18.33 -6.44
N CYS A 300 -0.83 17.38 -5.75
CA CYS A 300 -2.13 17.55 -5.11
C CYS A 300 -2.06 17.73 -3.58
N GLY A 301 -0.86 17.66 -2.99
CA GLY A 301 -0.67 17.81 -1.55
C GLY A 301 -1.22 16.63 -0.74
N VAL A 302 -1.21 15.41 -1.30
CA VAL A 302 -1.57 14.19 -0.55
C VAL A 302 -0.40 13.80 0.36
N ARG A 303 -0.68 13.55 1.63
CA ARG A 303 0.34 13.18 2.62
C ARG A 303 -0.13 12.03 3.50
N SER A 304 0.79 11.12 3.80
CA SER A 304 0.57 10.09 4.81
C SER A 304 0.71 10.67 6.21
N MET A 305 -0.15 10.24 7.12
CA MET A 305 -0.06 10.58 8.54
C MET A 305 0.75 9.49 9.23
N ASN A 306 1.94 9.83 9.73
CA ASN A 306 2.96 8.89 10.15
C ASN A 306 3.31 9.05 11.64
N GLU A 307 3.48 7.91 12.32
CA GLU A 307 4.16 7.78 13.61
C GLU A 307 5.57 7.23 13.34
N ILE A 308 6.59 7.96 13.78
CA ILE A 308 7.99 7.66 13.44
C ILE A 308 8.64 6.88 14.58
N PHE A 309 9.33 5.81 14.23
CA PHE A 309 10.06 4.94 15.17
C PHE A 309 11.50 4.74 14.66
N PRO A 310 12.50 4.71 15.53
CA PRO A 310 13.83 4.26 15.14
C PRO A 310 13.82 2.76 14.79
N LEU A 311 14.76 2.33 13.95
CA LEU A 311 14.83 0.94 13.45
C LEU A 311 14.79 -0.10 14.57
N GLU A 312 15.43 0.18 15.69
CA GLU A 312 15.52 -0.71 16.87
C GLU A 312 14.15 -0.92 17.55
N LYS A 313 13.18 -0.06 17.25
CA LYS A 313 11.81 -0.14 17.75
C LYS A 313 10.85 -0.84 16.76
N ALA A 314 11.37 -1.54 15.75
CA ALA A 314 10.57 -2.26 14.78
C ALA A 314 9.56 -3.25 15.40
N PRO A 315 9.91 -4.04 16.44
CA PRO A 315 8.91 -4.90 17.10
C PRO A 315 7.74 -4.12 17.69
N GLU A 316 8.01 -3.02 18.39
CA GLU A 316 7.01 -2.15 19.01
C GLU A 316 6.14 -1.44 17.95
N ALA A 317 6.77 -0.91 16.91
CA ALA A 317 6.08 -0.26 15.79
C ALA A 317 5.19 -1.23 15.01
N TYR A 318 5.61 -2.48 14.84
CA TYR A 318 4.82 -3.54 14.22
C TYR A 318 3.58 -3.88 15.06
N GLU A 319 3.72 -4.04 16.38
CA GLU A 319 2.58 -4.26 17.28
C GLU A 319 1.61 -3.08 17.29
N GLN A 320 2.11 -1.85 17.24
CA GLN A 320 1.30 -0.64 17.13
C GLN A 320 0.44 -0.66 15.87
N MET A 321 1.01 -1.06 14.73
CA MET A 321 0.31 -1.21 13.46
C MET A 321 -0.71 -2.36 13.52
N MET A 322 -0.31 -3.55 13.97
CA MET A 322 -1.17 -4.74 14.00
C MET A 322 -2.37 -4.57 14.94
N SER A 323 -2.20 -3.87 16.05
CA SER A 323 -3.29 -3.57 17.00
C SER A 323 -4.28 -2.51 16.47
N GLY A 324 -4.02 -1.89 15.31
CA GLY A 324 -4.84 -0.81 14.74
C GLY A 324 -4.80 0.51 15.51
N LYS A 325 -3.84 0.67 16.42
CA LYS A 325 -3.67 1.88 17.23
C LYS A 325 -2.94 2.99 16.49
N ALA A 326 -2.12 2.64 15.49
CA ALA A 326 -1.38 3.62 14.69
C ALA A 326 -2.30 4.67 14.03
N ARG A 327 -1.86 5.93 13.98
CA ARG A 327 -2.62 7.05 13.39
C ARG A 327 -1.80 7.80 12.33
N PHE A 328 -1.64 7.23 11.10
CA PHE A 328 -2.23 5.97 10.64
C PHE A 328 -1.17 4.97 10.18
N ARG A 329 0.06 5.42 9.92
CA ARG A 329 1.17 4.60 9.46
C ARG A 329 2.30 4.62 10.47
N ALA A 330 2.86 3.46 10.78
CA ALA A 330 4.13 3.39 11.49
C ALA A 330 5.27 3.38 10.47
N VAL A 331 6.30 4.18 10.70
CA VAL A 331 7.45 4.32 9.80
C VAL A 331 8.74 4.21 10.60
N LEU A 332 9.59 3.27 10.19
CA LEU A 332 10.93 3.11 10.75
C LEU A 332 11.89 4.10 10.10
N THR A 333 12.83 4.63 10.89
CA THR A 333 13.95 5.44 10.41
C THR A 333 15.27 4.84 10.86
N THR A 334 16.26 4.92 10.00
CA THR A 334 17.60 4.37 10.26
C THR A 334 18.57 5.39 10.84
N GLY A 335 18.20 6.68 10.87
CA GLY A 335 19.06 7.77 11.33
C GLY A 335 20.05 8.27 10.27
N HIS A 336 19.85 7.94 9.00
CA HIS A 336 20.70 8.32 7.86
C HIS A 336 20.14 9.53 7.10
#